data_e3af3bebe9476ff0426c83e1570aea4c
#
_entry.id   e3af3bebe9476ff0426c83e1570aea4c
#
_cell.length_a   1.000
_cell.length_b   1.000
_cell.length_c   1.000
_cell.angle_alpha   90.00
_cell.angle_beta   90.00
_cell.angle_gamma   90.00
#
_symmetry.space_group_name_H-M   'P 1'
#
loop_
_entity.id
_entity.type
_entity.pdbx_description
1 polymer ?
#
loop_
_entity_poly.entity_id
_entity_poly.type
_entity_poly.pdbx_seq_one_letter_code
_entity_poly.pdbx_strand_id
1 'polypeptide(L)'
;TLRLLNHLGLKKPMVSYYEHALHHGEAILNRIEAGENCALCSDAGMPCISDPGEQIVREAHARGIRVVPIPAASACVTALAASGQPTARFVFEGFLPVPKRDRRERLTFLQNETRTMIFYEAPHKLRGTLDDLAAAFGSDRPVSLCRELTKLHEEIKKTTLGEAVAYYKENDPRGEYVLVLAGADPAAVADAAAPTLEQAVAAARALQADGLPPAAAAKQAAAGTPFSKGEIYKELIK
;
A
#
# COMPACT_ATOMS: atom_id res chain seq x y z
N THR A 1 -27.14 -2.36 3.19
CA THR A 1 -27.65 -3.16 4.34
C THR A 1 -29.13 -3.51 4.22
N LEU A 2 -30.05 -2.55 3.90
CA LEU A 2 -31.50 -2.84 3.80
C LEU A 2 -31.84 -3.94 2.78
N ARG A 3 -31.18 -3.95 1.62
CA ARG A 3 -31.36 -5.01 0.60
C ARG A 3 -31.00 -6.38 1.14
N LEU A 4 -29.94 -6.49 1.94
CA LEU A 4 -29.52 -7.73 2.59
C LEU A 4 -30.58 -8.21 3.59
N LEU A 5 -31.04 -7.32 4.48
CA LEU A 5 -32.11 -7.66 5.45
C LEU A 5 -33.39 -8.12 4.76
N ASN A 6 -33.81 -7.42 3.71
CA ASN A 6 -35.00 -7.82 2.93
C ASN A 6 -34.80 -9.18 2.26
N HIS A 7 -33.63 -9.45 1.70
CA HIS A 7 -33.33 -10.76 1.10
C HIS A 7 -33.38 -11.89 2.13
N LEU A 8 -32.93 -11.63 3.35
CA LEU A 8 -32.95 -12.59 4.47
C LEU A 8 -34.31 -12.65 5.19
N GLY A 9 -35.29 -11.85 4.80
CA GLY A 9 -36.59 -11.76 5.48
C GLY A 9 -36.50 -11.20 6.91
N LEU A 10 -35.44 -10.44 7.23
CA LEU A 10 -35.17 -9.92 8.57
C LEU A 10 -35.62 -8.45 8.69
N LYS A 11 -36.21 -8.10 9.82
CA LYS A 11 -36.50 -6.72 10.22
C LYS A 11 -35.68 -6.39 11.47
N LYS A 12 -34.72 -5.49 11.34
CA LYS A 12 -33.88 -5.04 12.46
C LYS A 12 -33.77 -3.51 12.44
N PRO A 13 -33.68 -2.86 13.61
CA PRO A 13 -33.34 -1.44 13.69
C PRO A 13 -32.00 -1.19 13.00
N MET A 14 -31.91 -0.10 12.24
CA MET A 14 -30.68 0.30 11.55
C MET A 14 -30.26 1.69 11.99
N VAL A 15 -28.96 1.86 12.20
CA VAL A 15 -28.34 3.16 12.47
C VAL A 15 -27.31 3.39 11.37
N SER A 16 -27.34 4.56 10.73
CA SER A 16 -26.32 4.94 9.77
C SER A 16 -25.02 5.25 10.51
N TYR A 17 -23.93 4.61 10.07
CA TYR A 17 -22.58 4.86 10.56
C TYR A 17 -21.67 5.23 9.39
N TYR A 18 -21.03 6.39 9.45
CA TYR A 18 -20.12 6.89 8.44
C TYR A 18 -18.96 7.67 9.11
N GLU A 19 -17.87 7.82 8.42
CA GLU A 19 -16.57 8.25 8.95
C GLU A 19 -16.58 9.58 9.73
N HIS A 20 -17.50 10.48 9.40
CA HIS A 20 -17.61 11.78 10.08
C HIS A 20 -18.68 11.85 11.18
N ALA A 21 -19.30 10.72 11.53
CA ALA A 21 -20.36 10.65 12.54
C ALA A 21 -19.86 10.13 13.90
N LEU A 22 -18.87 10.81 14.49
CA LEU A 22 -18.27 10.45 15.78
C LEU A 22 -19.33 10.23 16.87
N HIS A 23 -20.36 11.08 16.95
CA HIS A 23 -21.45 10.96 17.91
C HIS A 23 -22.27 9.68 17.75
N HIS A 24 -22.39 9.15 16.53
CA HIS A 24 -23.12 7.90 16.31
C HIS A 24 -22.34 6.70 16.85
N GLY A 25 -21.02 6.70 16.75
CA GLY A 25 -20.15 5.64 17.30
C GLY A 25 -20.34 5.49 18.80
N GLU A 26 -20.27 6.59 19.53
CA GLU A 26 -20.47 6.59 20.98
C GLU A 26 -21.85 6.07 21.40
N ALA A 27 -22.92 6.54 20.74
CA ALA A 27 -24.27 6.07 21.02
C ALA A 27 -24.45 4.57 20.75
N ILE A 28 -23.82 4.03 19.70
CA ILE A 28 -23.83 2.60 19.39
C ILE A 28 -23.10 1.81 20.47
N LEU A 29 -21.91 2.26 20.90
CA LEU A 29 -21.12 1.59 21.94
C LEU A 29 -21.85 1.57 23.28
N ASN A 30 -22.49 2.67 23.68
CA ASN A 30 -23.29 2.73 24.90
C ASN A 30 -24.48 1.74 24.89
N ARG A 31 -25.10 1.53 23.73
CA ARG A 31 -26.16 0.51 23.57
C ARG A 31 -25.61 -0.90 23.71
N ILE A 32 -24.41 -1.17 23.19
CA ILE A 32 -23.75 -2.47 23.34
C ILE A 32 -23.42 -2.74 24.82
N GLU A 33 -22.89 -1.73 25.54
CA GLU A 33 -22.62 -1.82 26.98
C GLU A 33 -23.90 -2.05 27.80
N ALA A 34 -25.04 -1.55 27.32
CA ALA A 34 -26.35 -1.81 27.91
C ALA A 34 -26.91 -3.22 27.58
N GLY A 35 -26.13 -4.07 26.85
CA GLY A 35 -26.48 -5.46 26.58
C GLY A 35 -27.02 -5.71 25.17
N GLU A 36 -27.06 -4.72 24.26
CA GLU A 36 -27.49 -4.94 22.88
C GLU A 36 -26.36 -5.58 22.05
N ASN A 37 -26.76 -6.37 21.05
CA ASN A 37 -25.86 -6.88 20.03
C ASN A 37 -25.97 -6.01 18.77
N CYS A 38 -24.86 -5.51 18.25
CA CYS A 38 -24.79 -4.73 17.02
C CYS A 38 -23.99 -5.46 15.95
N ALA A 39 -24.43 -5.35 14.69
CA ALA A 39 -23.68 -5.82 13.54
C ALA A 39 -23.29 -4.62 12.68
N LEU A 40 -22.00 -4.48 12.37
CA LEU A 40 -21.50 -3.53 11.40
C LEU A 40 -21.50 -4.17 10.01
N CYS A 41 -22.13 -3.49 9.05
CA CYS A 41 -22.21 -3.95 7.66
C CYS A 41 -21.75 -2.85 6.72
N SER A 42 -20.99 -3.20 5.70
CA SER A 42 -20.67 -2.35 4.55
C SER A 42 -21.55 -2.68 3.33
N ASP A 43 -21.41 -1.90 2.28
CA ASP A 43 -22.19 -2.12 1.04
C ASP A 43 -21.67 -3.34 0.27
N ALA A 44 -20.36 -3.58 0.30
CA ALA A 44 -19.73 -4.76 -0.31
C ALA A 44 -18.44 -5.11 0.44
N GLY A 45 -18.21 -6.41 0.62
CA GLY A 45 -17.00 -6.93 1.22
C GLY A 45 -16.92 -6.77 2.73
N MET A 46 -15.69 -6.80 3.24
CA MET A 46 -15.37 -6.74 4.68
C MET A 46 -15.43 -5.30 5.17
N PRO A 47 -16.26 -4.97 6.19
CA PRO A 47 -16.22 -3.67 6.86
C PRO A 47 -14.81 -3.31 7.36
N CYS A 48 -14.55 -2.04 7.58
CA CYS A 48 -13.27 -1.48 8.07
C CYS A 48 -12.09 -1.54 7.07
N ILE A 49 -12.24 -2.17 5.90
CA ILE A 49 -11.20 -2.22 4.87
C ILE A 49 -11.57 -1.27 3.74
N SER A 50 -11.08 -0.05 3.78
CA SER A 50 -11.51 1.08 2.93
C SER A 50 -12.99 1.46 3.06
N ASP A 51 -13.62 0.97 4.10
CA ASP A 51 -15.00 1.26 4.51
C ASP A 51 -15.01 1.78 5.95
N PRO A 52 -16.04 2.54 6.36
CA PRO A 52 -16.17 2.98 7.75
C PRO A 52 -16.19 1.81 8.73
N GLY A 53 -15.57 2.00 9.91
CA GLY A 53 -15.64 1.01 10.99
C GLY A 53 -14.38 0.85 11.83
N GLU A 54 -13.20 1.23 11.34
CA GLU A 54 -11.94 1.11 12.09
C GLU A 54 -12.03 1.79 13.45
N GLN A 55 -12.58 3.00 13.50
CA GLN A 55 -12.66 3.78 14.72
C GLN A 55 -13.58 3.10 15.75
N ILE A 56 -14.79 2.69 15.36
CA ILE A 56 -15.73 2.06 16.31
C ILE A 56 -15.19 0.72 16.82
N VAL A 57 -14.47 -0.04 15.99
CA VAL A 57 -13.80 -1.28 16.42
C VAL A 57 -12.70 -0.98 17.44
N ARG A 58 -11.88 0.03 17.19
CA ARG A 58 -10.83 0.47 18.12
C ARG A 58 -11.41 0.92 19.47
N GLU A 59 -12.47 1.71 19.45
CA GLU A 59 -13.15 2.17 20.64
C GLU A 59 -13.85 1.03 21.38
N ALA A 60 -14.45 0.07 20.68
CA ALA A 60 -15.02 -1.14 21.27
C ALA A 60 -13.95 -1.93 22.06
N HIS A 61 -12.78 -2.14 21.48
CA HIS A 61 -11.67 -2.79 22.20
C HIS A 61 -11.22 -1.98 23.43
N ALA A 62 -11.16 -0.66 23.34
CA ALA A 62 -10.79 0.22 24.46
C ALA A 62 -11.80 0.13 25.63
N ARG A 63 -13.07 -0.17 25.34
CA ARG A 63 -14.14 -0.37 26.31
C ARG A 63 -14.31 -1.83 26.76
N GLY A 64 -13.46 -2.76 26.31
CA GLY A 64 -13.58 -4.18 26.63
C GLY A 64 -14.76 -4.89 25.94
N ILE A 65 -15.36 -4.27 24.95
CA ILE A 65 -16.46 -4.85 24.16
C ILE A 65 -15.90 -5.93 23.23
N ARG A 66 -16.53 -7.10 23.25
CA ARG A 66 -16.14 -8.21 22.38
C ARG A 66 -16.49 -7.90 20.93
N VAL A 67 -15.48 -7.91 20.05
CA VAL A 67 -15.64 -7.82 18.60
C VAL A 67 -15.50 -9.21 18.00
N VAL A 68 -16.51 -9.63 17.19
CA VAL A 68 -16.54 -10.93 16.53
C VAL A 68 -16.48 -10.70 15.02
N PRO A 69 -15.38 -11.06 14.34
CA PRO A 69 -15.30 -10.95 12.89
C PRO A 69 -16.13 -12.05 12.21
N ILE A 70 -16.93 -11.66 11.23
CA ILE A 70 -17.58 -12.59 10.31
C ILE A 70 -16.78 -12.58 9.02
N PRO A 71 -16.13 -13.68 8.63
CA PRO A 71 -15.33 -13.73 7.41
C PRO A 71 -16.15 -13.36 6.17
N ALA A 72 -15.64 -12.45 5.39
CA ALA A 72 -16.28 -11.97 4.16
C ALA A 72 -15.25 -11.80 3.05
N ALA A 73 -15.73 -11.65 1.81
CA ALA A 73 -14.88 -11.34 0.68
C ALA A 73 -14.15 -10.00 0.89
N SER A 74 -12.92 -9.89 0.39
CA SER A 74 -12.16 -8.65 0.34
C SER A 74 -11.59 -8.47 -1.06
N ALA A 75 -11.91 -7.37 -1.71
CA ALA A 75 -11.41 -7.07 -3.05
C ALA A 75 -9.88 -7.05 -3.10
N CYS A 76 -9.23 -6.55 -2.04
CA CYS A 76 -7.78 -6.53 -1.88
C CYS A 76 -7.18 -7.94 -2.00
N VAL A 77 -7.61 -8.89 -1.18
CA VAL A 77 -7.06 -10.25 -1.15
C VAL A 77 -7.49 -11.04 -2.39
N THR A 78 -8.73 -10.84 -2.87
CA THR A 78 -9.22 -11.48 -4.07
C THR A 78 -8.41 -11.06 -5.31
N ALA A 79 -8.17 -9.77 -5.48
CA ALA A 79 -7.33 -9.24 -6.55
C ALA A 79 -5.91 -9.77 -6.46
N LEU A 80 -5.30 -9.76 -5.28
CA LEU A 80 -3.95 -10.27 -5.06
C LEU A 80 -3.83 -11.73 -5.49
N ALA A 81 -4.76 -12.59 -5.05
CA ALA A 81 -4.77 -14.01 -5.38
C ALA A 81 -4.87 -14.27 -6.89
N ALA A 82 -5.59 -13.41 -7.61
CA ALA A 82 -5.82 -13.55 -9.06
C ALA A 82 -4.80 -12.79 -9.93
N SER A 83 -3.99 -11.91 -9.34
CA SER A 83 -3.12 -10.98 -10.07
C SER A 83 -1.91 -11.63 -10.73
N GLY A 84 -1.45 -12.78 -10.22
CA GLY A 84 -0.16 -13.38 -10.62
C GLY A 84 1.07 -12.60 -10.14
N GLN A 85 0.92 -11.69 -9.17
CA GLN A 85 2.01 -11.04 -8.44
C GLN A 85 2.39 -11.86 -7.20
N PRO A 86 3.60 -11.66 -6.62
CA PRO A 86 3.98 -12.32 -5.37
C PRO A 86 3.00 -12.01 -4.24
N THR A 87 2.51 -13.07 -3.57
CA THR A 87 1.46 -12.98 -2.54
C THR A 87 1.97 -13.13 -1.11
N ALA A 88 3.21 -13.61 -0.92
CA ALA A 88 3.75 -13.93 0.40
C ALA A 88 3.88 -12.70 1.32
N ARG A 89 4.18 -11.55 0.75
CA ARG A 89 4.27 -10.26 1.45
C ARG A 89 3.70 -9.19 0.54
N PHE A 90 2.78 -8.39 1.07
CA PHE A 90 2.17 -7.29 0.34
C PHE A 90 1.83 -6.13 1.27
N VAL A 91 1.59 -4.98 0.71
CA VAL A 91 1.08 -3.79 1.38
C VAL A 91 -0.23 -3.37 0.74
N PHE A 92 -1.21 -3.05 1.56
CA PHE A 92 -2.49 -2.51 1.12
C PHE A 92 -2.47 -1.00 1.32
N GLU A 93 -2.53 -0.27 0.23
CA GLU A 93 -2.48 1.19 0.20
C GLU A 93 -3.87 1.83 0.13
N GLY A 94 -4.89 1.05 -0.25
CA GLY A 94 -6.24 1.58 -0.45
C GLY A 94 -6.29 2.64 -1.54
N PHE A 95 -7.04 3.71 -1.31
CA PHE A 95 -7.08 4.85 -2.24
C PHE A 95 -5.94 5.82 -1.97
N LEU A 96 -5.25 6.23 -3.03
CA LEU A 96 -4.24 7.27 -2.92
C LEU A 96 -4.85 8.61 -2.45
N PRO A 97 -4.12 9.39 -1.64
CA PRO A 97 -4.59 10.69 -1.19
C PRO A 97 -5.04 11.60 -2.34
N VAL A 98 -6.13 12.35 -2.12
CA VAL A 98 -6.64 13.31 -3.12
C VAL A 98 -5.79 14.58 -3.17
N PRO A 99 -5.32 15.17 -2.04
CA PRO A 99 -4.45 16.32 -2.07
C PRO A 99 -3.12 15.99 -2.79
N LYS A 100 -2.75 16.80 -3.79
CA LYS A 100 -1.57 16.55 -4.64
C LYS A 100 -0.27 16.42 -3.86
N ARG A 101 -0.12 17.17 -2.77
CA ARG A 101 1.08 17.12 -1.92
C ARG A 101 1.18 15.76 -1.23
N ASP A 102 0.14 15.36 -0.50
CA ASP A 102 0.11 14.13 0.29
C ASP A 102 0.25 12.90 -0.62
N ARG A 103 -0.39 12.96 -1.80
CA ARG A 103 -0.28 11.95 -2.85
C ARG A 103 1.16 11.79 -3.34
N ARG A 104 1.86 12.89 -3.62
CA ARG A 104 3.28 12.86 -4.03
C ARG A 104 4.17 12.32 -2.91
N GLU A 105 3.97 12.79 -1.69
CA GLU A 105 4.72 12.31 -0.52
C GLU A 105 4.53 10.80 -0.34
N ARG A 106 3.28 10.30 -0.47
CA ARG A 106 3.01 8.85 -0.38
C ARG A 106 3.69 8.06 -1.48
N LEU A 107 3.60 8.50 -2.73
CA LEU A 107 4.24 7.83 -3.86
C LEU A 107 5.78 7.83 -3.71
N THR A 108 6.38 8.93 -3.26
CA THR A 108 7.81 9.00 -2.98
C THR A 108 8.22 8.01 -1.89
N PHE A 109 7.45 7.90 -0.82
CA PHE A 109 7.69 6.93 0.25
C PHE A 109 7.69 5.48 -0.26
N LEU A 110 6.84 5.18 -1.23
CA LEU A 110 6.67 3.83 -1.78
C LEU A 110 7.66 3.47 -2.89
N GLN A 111 8.51 4.38 -3.35
CA GLN A 111 9.40 4.14 -4.50
C GLN A 111 10.29 2.91 -4.34
N ASN A 112 10.77 2.67 -3.11
CA ASN A 112 11.64 1.56 -2.77
C ASN A 112 10.90 0.37 -2.12
N GLU A 113 9.55 0.35 -2.16
CA GLU A 113 8.78 -0.76 -1.61
C GLU A 113 8.98 -2.01 -2.48
N THR A 114 9.52 -3.06 -1.88
CA THR A 114 9.86 -4.33 -2.56
C THR A 114 8.72 -5.35 -2.53
N ARG A 115 7.71 -5.12 -1.69
CA ARG A 115 6.53 -5.99 -1.60
C ARG A 115 5.51 -5.60 -2.66
N THR A 116 4.62 -6.52 -3.02
CA THR A 116 3.46 -6.23 -3.86
C THR A 116 2.59 -5.16 -3.21
N MET A 117 2.23 -4.13 -3.96
CA MET A 117 1.39 -3.01 -3.51
C MET A 117 -0.01 -3.14 -4.10
N ILE A 118 -1.05 -2.86 -3.30
CA ILE A 118 -2.45 -2.96 -3.72
C ILE A 118 -3.15 -1.63 -3.51
N PHE A 119 -3.69 -1.07 -4.61
CA PHE A 119 -4.44 0.18 -4.59
C PHE A 119 -5.87 -0.04 -5.04
N TYR A 120 -6.80 0.71 -4.47
CA TYR A 120 -8.16 0.83 -4.98
C TYR A 120 -8.29 2.09 -5.82
N GLU A 121 -9.09 2.03 -6.88
CA GLU A 121 -9.33 3.21 -7.68
C GLU A 121 -10.70 3.23 -8.35
N ALA A 122 -11.30 4.41 -8.40
CA ALA A 122 -12.53 4.68 -9.11
C ALA A 122 -12.24 4.97 -10.59
N PRO A 123 -13.18 4.64 -11.51
CA PRO A 123 -12.94 4.77 -12.95
C PRO A 123 -12.57 6.19 -13.37
N HIS A 124 -13.21 7.20 -12.79
CA HIS A 124 -12.97 8.60 -13.14
C HIS A 124 -11.60 9.14 -12.71
N LYS A 125 -10.88 8.45 -11.82
CA LYS A 125 -9.53 8.80 -11.35
C LYS A 125 -8.45 7.93 -11.95
N LEU A 126 -8.80 6.78 -12.56
CA LEU A 126 -7.85 5.75 -12.98
C LEU A 126 -6.74 6.30 -13.89
N ARG A 127 -7.08 7.14 -14.87
CA ARG A 127 -6.08 7.72 -15.80
C ARG A 127 -5.00 8.47 -15.05
N GLY A 128 -5.40 9.44 -14.20
CA GLY A 128 -4.45 10.22 -13.41
C GLY A 128 -3.65 9.37 -12.44
N THR A 129 -4.26 8.33 -11.86
CA THR A 129 -3.56 7.40 -10.97
C THR A 129 -2.52 6.58 -11.72
N LEU A 130 -2.82 6.08 -12.91
CA LEU A 130 -1.85 5.34 -13.72
C LEU A 130 -0.68 6.24 -14.16
N ASP A 131 -0.95 7.50 -14.54
CA ASP A 131 0.09 8.48 -14.87
C ASP A 131 1.02 8.73 -13.66
N ASP A 132 0.46 8.94 -12.48
CA ASP A 132 1.22 9.17 -11.25
C ASP A 132 2.04 7.94 -10.84
N LEU A 133 1.47 6.73 -10.94
CA LEU A 133 2.16 5.48 -10.65
C LEU A 133 3.31 5.23 -11.65
N ALA A 134 3.07 5.47 -12.95
CA ALA A 134 4.10 5.32 -13.98
C ALA A 134 5.26 6.32 -13.79
N ALA A 135 4.95 7.56 -13.41
CA ALA A 135 5.96 8.57 -13.09
C ALA A 135 6.78 8.23 -11.83
N ALA A 136 6.15 7.64 -10.81
CA ALA A 136 6.80 7.30 -9.55
C ALA A 136 7.60 5.99 -9.60
N PHE A 137 7.11 4.97 -10.29
CA PHE A 137 7.65 3.60 -10.23
C PHE A 137 8.25 3.12 -11.56
N GLY A 138 8.15 3.91 -12.63
CA GLY A 138 8.61 3.55 -13.97
C GLY A 138 7.55 2.86 -14.82
N SER A 139 7.59 3.13 -16.13
CA SER A 139 6.60 2.62 -17.10
C SER A 139 6.64 1.10 -17.25
N ASP A 140 7.80 0.48 -17.05
CA ASP A 140 7.98 -0.97 -17.20
C ASP A 140 7.52 -1.77 -15.96
N ARG A 141 7.09 -1.08 -14.88
CA ARG A 141 6.64 -1.72 -13.66
C ARG A 141 5.42 -2.59 -13.93
N PRO A 142 5.46 -3.91 -13.62
CA PRO A 142 4.33 -4.80 -13.82
C PRO A 142 3.15 -4.43 -12.91
N VAL A 143 1.96 -4.43 -13.48
CA VAL A 143 0.71 -4.19 -12.78
C VAL A 143 -0.37 -5.15 -13.28
N SER A 144 -1.22 -5.62 -12.37
CA SER A 144 -2.45 -6.33 -12.71
C SER A 144 -3.65 -5.44 -12.38
N LEU A 145 -4.44 -5.15 -13.40
CA LEU A 145 -5.66 -4.36 -13.28
C LEU A 145 -6.83 -5.33 -13.09
N CYS A 146 -7.36 -5.39 -11.88
CA CYS A 146 -8.52 -6.22 -11.55
C CYS A 146 -9.75 -5.32 -11.52
N ARG A 147 -10.64 -5.51 -12.50
CA ARG A 147 -11.82 -4.68 -12.69
C ARG A 147 -13.09 -5.48 -12.39
N GLU A 148 -14.05 -4.84 -11.71
CA GLU A 148 -15.40 -5.38 -11.49
C GLU A 148 -15.40 -6.83 -10.93
N LEU A 149 -14.49 -7.12 -10.00
CA LEU A 149 -14.34 -8.44 -9.39
C LEU A 149 -15.70 -8.98 -8.90
N THR A 150 -15.97 -10.25 -9.22
CA THR A 150 -17.23 -10.97 -8.91
C THR A 150 -18.50 -10.45 -9.60
N LYS A 151 -18.38 -9.48 -10.52
CA LYS A 151 -19.49 -8.92 -11.29
C LYS A 151 -19.49 -9.44 -12.74
N LEU A 152 -20.56 -9.13 -13.49
CA LEU A 152 -20.73 -9.60 -14.87
C LEU A 152 -19.60 -9.19 -15.82
N HIS A 153 -18.96 -8.05 -15.56
CA HIS A 153 -17.88 -7.51 -16.39
C HIS A 153 -16.51 -7.62 -15.72
N GLU A 154 -16.32 -8.70 -14.95
CA GLU A 154 -15.03 -9.00 -14.33
C GLU A 154 -13.92 -9.11 -15.39
N GLU A 155 -12.82 -8.45 -15.14
CA GLU A 155 -11.62 -8.52 -15.97
C GLU A 155 -10.37 -8.44 -15.11
N ILE A 156 -9.41 -9.33 -15.38
CA ILE A 156 -8.09 -9.32 -14.75
C ILE A 156 -7.05 -9.24 -15.85
N LYS A 157 -6.43 -8.06 -15.99
CA LYS A 157 -5.47 -7.78 -17.07
C LYS A 157 -4.09 -7.56 -16.47
N LYS A 158 -3.17 -8.47 -16.76
CA LYS A 158 -1.74 -8.32 -16.42
C LYS A 158 -1.04 -7.52 -17.54
N THR A 159 -0.32 -6.47 -17.18
CA THR A 159 0.31 -5.52 -18.09
C THR A 159 1.45 -4.77 -17.39
N THR A 160 1.98 -3.71 -18.00
CA THR A 160 2.86 -2.72 -17.37
C THR A 160 2.13 -1.39 -17.14
N LEU A 161 2.68 -0.53 -16.28
CA LEU A 161 2.10 0.79 -16.07
C LEU A 161 2.05 1.61 -17.36
N GLY A 162 3.10 1.58 -18.17
CA GLY A 162 3.15 2.31 -19.46
C GLY A 162 2.11 1.81 -20.46
N GLU A 163 1.95 0.49 -20.59
CA GLU A 163 0.90 -0.09 -21.44
C GLU A 163 -0.50 0.24 -20.94
N ALA A 164 -0.71 0.22 -19.63
CA ALA A 164 -1.98 0.62 -19.02
C ALA A 164 -2.29 2.09 -19.28
N VAL A 165 -1.32 2.99 -19.12
CA VAL A 165 -1.44 4.42 -19.46
C VAL A 165 -1.83 4.59 -20.92
N ALA A 166 -1.11 3.93 -21.84
CA ALA A 166 -1.40 4.01 -23.28
C ALA A 166 -2.82 3.51 -23.60
N TYR A 167 -3.21 2.37 -23.03
CA TYR A 167 -4.53 1.79 -23.25
C TYR A 167 -5.66 2.72 -22.79
N TYR A 168 -5.55 3.30 -21.60
CA TYR A 168 -6.61 4.16 -21.05
C TYR A 168 -6.59 5.61 -21.57
N LYS A 169 -5.63 5.99 -22.39
CA LYS A 169 -5.72 7.21 -23.23
C LYS A 169 -6.81 7.08 -24.28
N GLU A 170 -6.93 5.89 -24.87
CA GLU A 170 -7.85 5.60 -25.98
C GLU A 170 -9.20 5.01 -25.49
N ASN A 171 -9.23 4.40 -24.31
CA ASN A 171 -10.37 3.67 -23.79
C ASN A 171 -10.88 4.27 -22.48
N ASP A 172 -12.18 4.45 -22.37
CA ASP A 172 -12.77 4.99 -21.14
C ASP A 172 -12.81 3.96 -20.01
N PRO A 173 -12.25 4.29 -18.82
CA PRO A 173 -12.34 3.42 -17.66
C PRO A 173 -13.80 3.27 -17.21
N ARG A 174 -14.21 2.03 -16.89
CA ARG A 174 -15.55 1.72 -16.37
C ARG A 174 -15.46 0.73 -15.22
N GLY A 175 -16.36 0.87 -14.26
CA GLY A 175 -16.40 0.01 -13.08
C GLY A 175 -15.31 0.35 -12.06
N GLU A 176 -15.14 -0.48 -11.05
CA GLU A 176 -14.20 -0.30 -9.95
C GLU A 176 -12.95 -1.12 -10.19
N TYR A 177 -11.80 -0.58 -9.77
CA TYR A 177 -10.49 -1.18 -10.02
C TYR A 177 -9.75 -1.49 -8.73
N VAL A 178 -9.08 -2.64 -8.73
CA VAL A 178 -7.98 -2.95 -7.82
C VAL A 178 -6.72 -3.06 -8.67
N LEU A 179 -5.72 -2.23 -8.35
CA LEU A 179 -4.41 -2.24 -9.00
C LEU A 179 -3.45 -3.04 -8.13
N VAL A 180 -2.91 -4.14 -8.64
CA VAL A 180 -1.94 -4.96 -7.93
C VAL A 180 -0.58 -4.76 -8.62
N LEU A 181 0.25 -3.92 -8.01
CA LEU A 181 1.52 -3.46 -8.55
C LEU A 181 2.67 -4.30 -7.99
N ALA A 182 3.59 -4.73 -8.85
CA ALA A 182 4.81 -5.39 -8.40
C ALA A 182 5.68 -4.45 -7.55
N GLY A 183 6.31 -4.97 -6.52
CA GLY A 183 7.33 -4.25 -5.76
C GLY A 183 8.56 -3.90 -6.59
N ALA A 184 9.44 -3.07 -6.04
CA ALA A 184 10.75 -2.81 -6.62
C ALA A 184 11.61 -4.08 -6.56
N ASP A 185 12.56 -4.20 -7.47
CA ASP A 185 13.59 -5.23 -7.39
C ASP A 185 14.46 -5.00 -6.15
N PRO A 186 14.50 -5.95 -5.19
CA PRO A 186 15.33 -5.80 -4.00
C PRO A 186 16.81 -5.58 -4.31
N ALA A 187 17.34 -6.17 -5.39
CA ALA A 187 18.72 -5.99 -5.81
C ALA A 187 18.96 -4.54 -6.27
N ALA A 188 18.08 -4.00 -7.12
CA ALA A 188 18.17 -2.62 -7.58
C ALA A 188 18.02 -1.60 -6.43
N VAL A 189 17.15 -1.88 -5.45
CA VAL A 189 17.01 -1.04 -4.26
C VAL A 189 18.27 -1.07 -3.40
N ALA A 190 18.87 -2.26 -3.21
CA ALA A 190 20.11 -2.42 -2.46
C ALA A 190 21.28 -1.72 -3.14
N ASP A 191 21.39 -1.84 -4.48
CA ASP A 191 22.43 -1.19 -5.27
C ASP A 191 22.29 0.34 -5.22
N ALA A 192 21.07 0.86 -5.30
CA ALA A 192 20.81 2.29 -5.22
C ALA A 192 21.09 2.87 -3.81
N ALA A 193 20.94 2.06 -2.76
CA ALA A 193 21.22 2.42 -1.38
C ALA A 193 22.70 2.21 -1.00
N ALA A 194 23.48 1.50 -1.83
CA ALA A 194 24.88 1.23 -1.55
C ALA A 194 25.69 2.54 -1.55
N PRO A 195 26.61 2.73 -0.60
CA PRO A 195 27.48 3.90 -0.57
C PRO A 195 28.25 4.04 -1.88
N THR A 196 28.40 5.25 -2.38
CA THR A 196 29.29 5.55 -3.52
C THR A 196 30.76 5.48 -3.09
N LEU A 197 31.67 5.33 -4.06
CA LEU A 197 33.12 5.38 -3.77
C LEU A 197 33.50 6.66 -3.03
N GLU A 198 32.93 7.80 -3.42
CA GLU A 198 33.17 9.08 -2.78
C GLU A 198 32.73 9.08 -1.31
N GLN A 199 31.56 8.53 -1.01
CA GLN A 199 31.06 8.36 0.37
C GLN A 199 31.95 7.41 1.18
N ALA A 200 32.39 6.30 0.58
CA ALA A 200 33.29 5.36 1.23
C ALA A 200 34.66 6.00 1.53
N VAL A 201 35.20 6.82 0.62
CA VAL A 201 36.43 7.58 0.84
C VAL A 201 36.27 8.67 1.91
N ALA A 202 35.11 9.35 1.93
CA ALA A 202 34.80 10.32 2.98
C ALA A 202 34.73 9.66 4.37
N ALA A 203 34.12 8.49 4.46
CA ALA A 203 34.11 7.70 5.70
C ALA A 203 35.54 7.29 6.13
N ALA A 204 36.38 6.86 5.18
CA ALA A 204 37.78 6.54 5.47
C ALA A 204 38.57 7.75 5.98
N ARG A 205 38.34 8.95 5.41
CA ARG A 205 38.96 10.20 5.88
C ARG A 205 38.52 10.56 7.30
N ALA A 206 37.27 10.38 7.64
CA ALA A 206 36.80 10.59 9.01
C ALA A 206 37.49 9.65 10.00
N LEU A 207 37.62 8.36 9.66
CA LEU A 207 38.35 7.37 10.48
C LEU A 207 39.86 7.72 10.62
N GLN A 208 40.46 8.32 9.61
CA GLN A 208 41.84 8.84 9.73
C GLN A 208 41.93 10.02 10.69
N ALA A 209 40.97 10.94 10.65
CA ALA A 209 40.92 12.08 11.57
C ALA A 209 40.78 11.61 13.03
N ASP A 210 40.12 10.47 13.25
CA ASP A 210 40.00 9.79 14.55
C ASP A 210 41.24 8.97 14.94
N GLY A 211 42.32 9.03 14.15
CA GLY A 211 43.63 8.47 14.47
C GLY A 211 43.88 7.07 13.87
N LEU A 212 43.02 6.54 13.01
CA LEU A 212 43.31 5.27 12.34
C LEU A 212 44.37 5.44 11.23
N PRO A 213 45.33 4.49 11.11
CA PRO A 213 46.21 4.47 9.95
C PRO A 213 45.47 4.34 8.63
N PRO A 214 45.93 4.97 7.52
CA PRO A 214 45.23 5.00 6.23
C PRO A 214 44.78 3.63 5.73
N ALA A 215 45.63 2.61 5.87
CA ALA A 215 45.31 1.24 5.44
C ALA A 215 44.24 0.57 6.31
N ALA A 216 44.15 0.90 7.59
CA ALA A 216 43.12 0.44 8.51
C ALA A 216 41.80 1.16 8.27
N ALA A 217 41.85 2.47 8.10
CA ALA A 217 40.70 3.30 7.76
C ALA A 217 40.04 2.86 6.45
N ALA A 218 40.82 2.63 5.39
CA ALA A 218 40.32 2.10 4.12
C ALA A 218 39.72 0.68 4.25
N LYS A 219 40.32 -0.19 5.07
CA LYS A 219 39.78 -1.52 5.34
C LYS A 219 38.42 -1.45 6.07
N GLN A 220 38.31 -0.59 7.06
CA GLN A 220 37.09 -0.42 7.85
C GLN A 220 35.98 0.24 7.01
N ALA A 221 36.30 1.26 6.23
CA ALA A 221 35.37 1.94 5.35
C ALA A 221 34.89 1.03 4.18
N ALA A 222 35.66 0.05 3.75
CA ALA A 222 35.24 -0.92 2.75
C ALA A 222 34.19 -1.91 3.28
N ALA A 223 34.10 -2.11 4.58
CA ALA A 223 33.16 -3.04 5.16
C ALA A 223 31.71 -2.57 4.91
N GLY A 224 30.92 -3.40 4.23
CA GLY A 224 29.52 -3.08 3.87
C GLY A 224 29.35 -2.18 2.64
N THR A 225 30.44 -1.93 1.87
CA THR A 225 30.39 -1.25 0.58
C THR A 225 30.75 -2.18 -0.57
N PRO A 226 30.37 -1.88 -1.82
CA PRO A 226 30.78 -2.67 -2.99
C PRO A 226 32.25 -2.48 -3.38
N PHE A 227 33.00 -1.60 -2.68
CA PHE A 227 34.36 -1.23 -3.03
C PHE A 227 35.38 -2.02 -2.20
N SER A 228 36.49 -2.37 -2.86
CA SER A 228 37.62 -3.01 -2.18
C SER A 228 38.40 -1.99 -1.34
N LYS A 229 39.11 -2.50 -0.31
CA LYS A 229 40.08 -1.72 0.44
C LYS A 229 41.08 -0.95 -0.47
N GLY A 230 41.53 -1.61 -1.56
CA GLY A 230 42.49 -1.05 -2.49
C GLY A 230 41.97 0.16 -3.27
N GLU A 231 40.72 0.10 -3.70
CA GLU A 231 40.05 1.23 -4.41
C GLU A 231 39.91 2.43 -3.48
N ILE A 232 39.41 2.24 -2.27
CA ILE A 232 39.23 3.30 -1.27
C ILE A 232 40.60 3.87 -0.87
N TYR A 233 41.60 3.00 -0.61
CA TYR A 233 42.95 3.44 -0.24
C TYR A 233 43.62 4.31 -1.31
N LYS A 234 43.49 3.91 -2.59
CA LYS A 234 44.04 4.65 -3.74
C LYS A 234 43.48 6.08 -3.84
N GLU A 235 42.19 6.26 -3.58
CA GLU A 235 41.54 7.58 -3.59
C GLU A 235 41.82 8.37 -2.29
N LEU A 236 42.07 7.68 -1.20
CA LEU A 236 42.36 8.29 0.11
C LEU A 236 43.74 8.98 0.17
N ILE A 237 44.73 8.46 -0.58
CA ILE A 237 46.11 8.95 -0.60
C ILE A 237 46.43 9.92 -1.75
N LYS A 238 45.44 10.19 -2.64
CA LYS A 238 45.55 11.28 -3.63
C LYS A 238 45.38 12.64 -2.95
#